data_2d6ace6f01823df0f1cbf6607dfaaef1
#
_entry.id   2d6ace6f01823df0f1cbf6607dfaaef1
#
_cell.length_a   1.000
_cell.length_b   1.000
_cell.length_c   1.000
_cell.angle_alpha   90.00
_cell.angle_beta   90.00
_cell.angle_gamma   90.00
#
_symmetry.space_group_name_H-M   'P 1'
#
loop_
_entity.id
_entity.type
_entity.pdbx_description
1 polymer ?
#
loop_
_entity_poly.entity_id
_entity_poly.type
_entity_poly.pdbx_seq_one_letter_code
_entity_poly.pdbx_strand_id
1 'polypeptide(L)'
;MSSINQFQAIGCINRPPQHYEKEDSHFITFSVKVTRNYLSRNQRPMYDFLNCKAYGEVAIQIKEVFKEDIIVAISGQIQTRRFFHNDEKRYATELLVTQFYPLIPTQMRSTCENLTSPTQI
;
A
#
# COMPACT_ATOMS: atom_id res chain seq x y z
N MET A 1 -18.34 -9.62 20.07
CA MET A 1 -18.02 -10.52 18.97
C MET A 1 -16.56 -10.42 18.61
N SER A 2 -15.92 -11.54 18.39
CA SER A 2 -14.51 -11.49 18.06
C SER A 2 -14.27 -11.95 16.65
N SER A 3 -13.58 -11.13 15.91
CA SER A 3 -13.09 -11.49 14.60
C SER A 3 -11.71 -10.90 14.45
N ILE A 4 -10.94 -11.50 13.59
CA ILE A 4 -9.61 -11.02 13.27
C ILE A 4 -9.62 -10.54 11.83
N ASN A 5 -9.22 -9.30 11.66
CA ASN A 5 -9.10 -8.70 10.34
C ASN A 5 -7.85 -7.85 10.35
N GLN A 6 -6.77 -8.42 9.88
CA GLN A 6 -5.48 -7.75 9.94
C GLN A 6 -4.66 -8.12 8.73
N PHE A 7 -3.97 -7.16 8.16
CA PHE A 7 -3.00 -7.42 7.12
C PHE A 7 -1.68 -6.76 7.48
N GLN A 8 -0.61 -7.27 6.92
CA GLN A 8 0.72 -6.67 6.97
C GLN A 8 1.34 -6.81 5.58
N ALA A 9 2.04 -5.78 5.17
CA ALA A 9 2.71 -5.82 3.88
C ALA A 9 3.94 -4.92 3.91
N ILE A 10 4.94 -5.32 3.16
CA ILE A 10 6.10 -4.49 2.88
C ILE A 10 6.16 -4.34 1.38
N GLY A 11 6.25 -3.12 0.92
CA GLY A 11 6.29 -2.85 -0.50
C GLY A 11 6.73 -1.45 -0.77
N CYS A 12 6.40 -0.97 -1.94
CA CYS A 12 6.92 0.28 -2.44
C CYS A 12 5.79 1.18 -2.90
N ILE A 13 5.85 2.45 -2.53
CA ILE A 13 4.95 3.46 -3.08
C ILE A 13 5.71 4.13 -4.21
N ASN A 14 5.36 3.79 -5.45
CA ASN A 14 6.07 4.32 -6.61
C ASN A 14 5.26 5.36 -7.39
N ARG A 15 4.12 5.75 -6.87
CA ARG A 15 3.31 6.83 -7.43
C ARG A 15 2.95 7.79 -6.32
N PRO A 16 2.82 9.09 -6.61
CA PRO A 16 2.43 10.03 -5.58
C PRO A 16 1.07 9.69 -5.00
N PRO A 17 0.93 9.68 -3.69
CA PRO A 17 -0.37 9.51 -3.05
C PRO A 17 -1.26 10.70 -3.34
N GLN A 18 -2.57 10.49 -3.21
CA GLN A 18 -3.53 11.56 -3.33
C GLN A 18 -4.04 11.93 -1.95
N HIS A 19 -3.74 13.13 -1.54
CA HIS A 19 -4.09 13.62 -0.22
C HIS A 19 -5.24 14.60 -0.30
N TYR A 20 -6.21 14.40 0.56
CA TYR A 20 -7.39 15.25 0.64
C TYR A 20 -7.49 15.82 2.06
N GLU A 21 -7.75 17.10 2.13
CA GLU A 21 -7.90 17.77 3.41
C GLU A 21 -9.17 18.59 3.38
N LYS A 22 -9.98 18.45 4.42
CA LYS A 22 -11.20 19.22 4.57
C LYS A 22 -11.45 19.46 6.05
N GLU A 23 -11.46 20.75 6.46
CA GLU A 23 -11.77 21.13 7.82
C GLU A 23 -10.98 20.31 8.86
N ASP A 24 -9.67 20.28 8.74
CA ASP A 24 -8.78 19.55 9.64
C ASP A 24 -8.90 18.03 9.54
N SER A 25 -9.71 17.52 8.64
CA SER A 25 -9.76 16.09 8.38
C SER A 25 -8.84 15.75 7.24
N HIS A 26 -8.04 14.70 7.43
CA HIS A 26 -7.07 14.27 6.42
C HIS A 26 -7.40 12.87 5.94
N PHE A 27 -7.30 12.69 4.64
CA PHE A 27 -7.55 11.40 4.01
C PHE A 27 -6.54 11.24 2.88
N ILE A 28 -5.97 10.06 2.76
CA ILE A 28 -5.00 9.80 1.71
C ILE A 28 -5.28 8.45 1.08
N THR A 29 -5.11 8.39 -0.24
CA THR A 29 -5.16 7.12 -0.96
C THR A 29 -3.83 6.91 -1.66
N PHE A 30 -3.41 5.68 -1.72
CA PHE A 30 -2.14 5.35 -2.34
C PHE A 30 -2.12 3.87 -2.71
N SER A 31 -1.14 3.51 -3.51
CA SER A 31 -0.98 2.15 -3.97
C SER A 31 0.38 1.64 -3.53
N VAL A 32 0.41 0.41 -3.02
CA VAL A 32 1.65 -0.22 -2.61
C VAL A 32 1.91 -1.40 -3.53
N LYS A 33 3.07 -1.39 -4.17
CA LYS A 33 3.50 -2.46 -5.05
C LYS A 33 4.20 -3.52 -4.22
N VAL A 34 3.69 -4.74 -4.28
CA VAL A 34 4.25 -5.86 -3.51
C VAL A 34 4.61 -6.96 -4.50
N THR A 35 5.77 -7.54 -4.32
CA THR A 35 6.22 -8.63 -5.18
C THR A 35 5.74 -9.96 -4.62
N ARG A 36 5.19 -10.79 -5.48
CA ARG A 36 4.83 -12.14 -5.09
C ARG A 36 6.08 -12.95 -4.83
N ASN A 37 5.98 -13.89 -3.91
CA ASN A 37 7.13 -14.69 -3.53
C ASN A 37 7.32 -15.92 -4.43
N TYR A 38 6.83 -15.84 -5.66
CA TYR A 38 7.08 -16.87 -6.66
C TYR A 38 7.10 -16.19 -8.05
N LEU A 39 7.78 -16.83 -8.98
CA LEU A 39 7.92 -16.31 -10.32
C LEU A 39 6.81 -16.80 -11.23
N SER A 40 6.57 -16.10 -12.32
CA SER A 40 5.63 -16.52 -13.32
C SER A 40 6.18 -17.74 -14.06
N ARG A 41 5.36 -18.32 -14.95
CA ARG A 41 5.80 -19.44 -15.79
C ARG A 41 7.05 -19.11 -16.58
N ASN A 42 7.17 -17.86 -16.99
CA ASN A 42 8.31 -17.41 -17.77
C ASN A 42 9.45 -16.92 -16.91
N GLN A 43 9.47 -17.28 -15.63
CA GLN A 43 10.51 -16.91 -14.69
C GLN A 43 10.66 -15.41 -14.52
N ARG A 44 9.53 -14.71 -14.52
CA ARG A 44 9.52 -13.26 -14.34
C ARG A 44 8.84 -12.87 -13.02
N PRO A 45 9.29 -11.79 -12.41
CA PRO A 45 8.64 -11.31 -11.20
C PRO A 45 7.19 -10.93 -11.46
N MET A 46 6.35 -11.18 -10.46
CA MET A 46 4.96 -10.80 -10.52
C MET A 46 4.64 -9.89 -9.34
N TYR A 47 3.81 -8.90 -9.59
CA TYR A 47 3.53 -7.86 -8.60
C TYR A 47 2.05 -7.74 -8.37
N ASP A 48 1.70 -7.36 -7.16
CA ASP A 48 0.36 -6.95 -6.82
C ASP A 48 0.39 -5.48 -6.41
N PHE A 49 -0.66 -4.77 -6.78
CA PHE A 49 -0.80 -3.36 -6.41
C PHE A 49 -1.95 -3.26 -5.45
N LEU A 50 -1.63 -2.92 -4.21
CA LEU A 50 -2.62 -2.89 -3.14
C LEU A 50 -3.19 -1.49 -3.02
N ASN A 51 -4.52 -1.37 -3.11
CA ASN A 51 -5.20 -0.09 -2.94
C ASN A 51 -5.33 0.19 -1.46
N CYS A 52 -4.70 1.25 -1.01
CA CYS A 52 -4.62 1.60 0.40
C CYS A 52 -5.23 2.95 0.66
N LYS A 53 -5.71 3.12 1.89
CA LYS A 53 -6.22 4.40 2.36
C LYS A 53 -5.84 4.58 3.82
N ALA A 54 -5.78 5.83 4.24
CA ALA A 54 -5.48 6.16 5.63
C ALA A 54 -6.14 7.48 5.99
N TYR A 55 -6.37 7.67 7.27
CA TYR A 55 -7.03 8.86 7.78
C TYR A 55 -6.18 9.50 8.88
N GLY A 56 -6.41 10.79 9.11
CA GLY A 56 -5.88 11.51 10.26
C GLY A 56 -4.37 11.57 10.26
N GLU A 57 -3.78 11.28 11.42
CA GLU A 57 -2.33 11.38 11.59
C GLU A 57 -1.55 10.48 10.65
N VAL A 58 -2.07 9.29 10.38
CA VAL A 58 -1.38 8.39 9.45
C VAL A 58 -1.35 8.99 8.06
N ALA A 59 -2.46 9.62 7.64
CA ALA A 59 -2.51 10.27 6.33
C ALA A 59 -1.49 11.41 6.25
N ILE A 60 -1.38 12.20 7.30
CA ILE A 60 -0.42 13.30 7.35
C ILE A 60 1.00 12.75 7.28
N GLN A 61 1.28 11.70 8.04
CA GLN A 61 2.60 11.09 8.05
C GLN A 61 2.99 10.59 6.67
N ILE A 62 2.08 9.91 5.98
CA ILE A 62 2.37 9.39 4.65
C ILE A 62 2.66 10.53 3.69
N LYS A 63 1.85 11.58 3.74
CA LYS A 63 2.06 12.74 2.87
C LYS A 63 3.43 13.37 3.10
N GLU A 64 3.84 13.49 4.36
CA GLU A 64 5.06 14.19 4.70
C GLU A 64 6.31 13.39 4.39
N VAL A 65 6.25 12.07 4.51
CA VAL A 65 7.45 11.26 4.31
C VAL A 65 7.54 10.66 2.92
N PHE A 66 6.51 10.82 2.10
CA PHE A 66 6.53 10.21 0.78
C PHE A 66 7.69 10.73 -0.05
N LYS A 67 8.40 9.80 -0.67
CA LYS A 67 9.36 10.06 -1.73
C LYS A 67 9.13 8.98 -2.76
N GLU A 68 9.41 9.31 -4.01
CA GLU A 68 9.26 8.34 -5.06
C GLU A 68 10.04 7.07 -4.75
N ASP A 69 9.38 5.93 -4.95
CA ASP A 69 9.95 4.62 -4.70
C ASP A 69 10.32 4.35 -3.24
N ILE A 70 9.59 4.99 -2.33
CA ILE A 70 9.83 4.73 -0.91
C ILE A 70 9.33 3.34 -0.54
N ILE A 71 10.12 2.63 0.25
CA ILE A 71 9.78 1.32 0.75
C ILE A 71 9.11 1.49 2.11
N VAL A 72 7.98 0.84 2.30
CA VAL A 72 7.18 1.03 3.50
C VAL A 72 6.70 -0.30 4.05
N ALA A 73 6.56 -0.34 5.37
CA ALA A 73 5.87 -1.42 6.04
C ALA A 73 4.53 -0.87 6.52
N ILE A 74 3.46 -1.56 6.18
CA ILE A 74 2.12 -1.11 6.52
C ILE A 74 1.35 -2.25 7.17
N SER A 75 0.42 -1.89 8.04
CA SER A 75 -0.50 -2.84 8.62
C SER A 75 -1.83 -2.16 8.86
N GLY A 76 -2.88 -2.95 9.00
CA GLY A 76 -4.21 -2.44 9.22
C GLY A 76 -5.26 -3.48 8.96
N GLN A 77 -6.37 -3.05 8.37
CA GLN A 77 -7.53 -3.90 8.17
C GLN A 77 -7.93 -3.94 6.70
N ILE A 78 -8.52 -5.06 6.31
CA ILE A 78 -9.05 -5.22 4.96
C ILE A 78 -10.51 -4.79 4.99
N GLN A 79 -10.89 -3.92 4.07
CA GLN A 79 -12.25 -3.42 3.97
C GLN A 79 -12.76 -3.57 2.55
N THR A 80 -14.06 -3.70 2.41
CA THR A 80 -14.69 -3.64 1.10
C THR A 80 -15.59 -2.43 1.05
N ARG A 81 -15.67 -1.84 -0.14
CA ARG A 81 -16.51 -0.68 -0.36
C ARG A 81 -17.45 -1.01 -1.51
N ARG A 82 -18.72 -0.74 -1.31
CA ARG A 82 -19.72 -0.93 -2.35
C ARG A 82 -19.83 0.34 -3.17
N PHE A 83 -19.91 0.17 -4.47
CA PHE A 83 -20.13 1.29 -5.37
C PHE A 83 -20.95 0.80 -6.57
N PHE A 84 -21.47 1.74 -7.33
CA PHE A 84 -22.25 1.44 -8.51
C PHE A 84 -21.49 1.88 -9.76
N HIS A 85 -21.50 1.00 -10.75
CA HIS A 85 -20.90 1.27 -12.04
C HIS A 85 -21.88 0.79 -13.11
N ASN A 86 -22.37 1.68 -13.97
CA ASN A 86 -23.40 1.35 -14.96
C ASN A 86 -24.60 0.67 -14.33
N ASP A 87 -25.06 1.23 -13.20
CA ASP A 87 -26.20 0.70 -12.43
C ASP A 87 -26.01 -0.69 -11.87
N GLU A 88 -24.80 -1.22 -11.94
CA GLU A 88 -24.46 -2.49 -11.32
C GLU A 88 -23.75 -2.27 -9.98
N LYS A 89 -24.15 -3.07 -9.00
CA LYS A 89 -23.51 -3.04 -7.69
C LYS A 89 -22.17 -3.75 -7.77
N ARG A 90 -21.12 -3.07 -7.34
CA ARG A 90 -19.77 -3.62 -7.35
C ARG A 90 -19.11 -3.39 -6.00
N TYR A 91 -18.08 -4.17 -5.76
CA TYR A 91 -17.31 -4.07 -4.52
C TYR A 91 -15.84 -3.90 -4.87
N ALA A 92 -15.19 -3.03 -4.11
CA ALA A 92 -13.75 -2.85 -4.17
C ALA A 92 -13.14 -3.25 -2.85
N THR A 93 -12.03 -3.95 -2.90
CA THR A 93 -11.26 -4.28 -1.71
C THR A 93 -10.23 -3.20 -1.49
N GLU A 94 -10.21 -2.65 -0.28
CA GLU A 94 -9.30 -1.58 0.09
C GLU A 94 -8.63 -1.93 1.41
N LEU A 95 -7.41 -1.50 1.57
CA LEU A 95 -6.67 -1.74 2.81
C LEU A 95 -6.64 -0.44 3.61
N LEU A 96 -7.22 -0.48 4.80
CA LEU A 96 -7.16 0.65 5.72
C LEU A 96 -5.87 0.54 6.51
N VAL A 97 -4.95 1.46 6.26
CA VAL A 97 -3.64 1.46 6.90
C VAL A 97 -3.75 2.20 8.23
N THR A 98 -3.47 1.49 9.31
CA THR A 98 -3.48 2.07 10.65
C THR A 98 -2.08 2.26 11.20
N GLN A 99 -1.09 1.56 10.66
CA GLN A 99 0.30 1.72 11.05
C GLN A 99 1.15 1.80 9.79
N PHE A 100 2.06 2.76 9.78
CA PHE A 100 2.87 3.06 8.61
C PHE A 100 4.30 3.34 9.07
N TYR A 101 5.25 2.61 8.50
CA TYR A 101 6.65 2.78 8.83
C TYR A 101 7.45 2.87 7.55
N PRO A 102 8.01 4.04 7.23
CA PRO A 102 8.93 4.12 6.10
C PRO A 102 10.21 3.39 6.44
N LEU A 103 10.68 2.59 5.53
CA LEU A 103 11.93 1.89 5.70
C LEU A 103 13.00 2.69 4.98
N ILE A 104 13.96 3.21 5.75
CA ILE A 104 15.02 4.03 5.19
C ILE A 104 16.26 3.17 5.13
N PRO A 105 16.58 2.65 3.96
CA PRO A 105 17.79 1.84 3.86
C PRO A 105 18.98 2.73 4.06
N THR A 106 19.81 2.38 4.98
CA THR A 106 21.03 3.08 5.13
C THR A 106 21.92 2.69 3.99
N GLN A 107 22.47 3.63 3.33
CA GLN A 107 23.52 3.42 2.40
C GLN A 107 23.22 2.56 1.24
N MET A 108 22.02 2.18 1.04
CA MET A 108 21.76 1.46 -0.15
C MET A 108 20.96 2.28 -1.03
N ARG A 109 21.18 2.06 -2.25
CA ARG A 109 20.27 2.52 -3.24
C ARG A 109 19.16 1.55 -3.27
N SER A 110 18.45 1.54 -2.23
CA SER A 110 17.34 0.68 -2.22
C SER A 110 16.39 1.12 -3.25
N THR A 111 16.16 0.30 -4.17
CA THR A 111 15.11 0.54 -5.13
C THR A 111 14.01 -0.42 -4.84
N CYS A 112 12.84 -0.11 -5.31
CA CYS A 112 11.74 -1.04 -5.19
C CYS A 112 12.08 -2.36 -5.84
N GLU A 113 12.91 -2.34 -6.85
CA GLU A 113 13.31 -3.56 -7.51
C GLU A 113 14.13 -4.47 -6.63
N ASN A 114 15.06 -3.90 -5.87
CA ASN A 114 15.87 -4.72 -4.98
C ASN A 114 15.07 -5.39 -3.90
N LEU A 115 14.11 -4.66 -3.34
CA LEU A 115 13.30 -5.21 -2.27
C LEU A 115 12.20 -6.12 -2.79
N THR A 116 11.66 -5.82 -3.96
CA THR A 116 10.49 -6.51 -4.46
C THR A 116 10.83 -7.62 -5.45
N SER A 117 12.09 -7.83 -5.75
CA SER A 117 12.47 -8.95 -6.62
C SER A 117 12.31 -10.26 -5.88
N PRO A 118 11.77 -11.29 -6.53
CA PRO A 118 11.68 -12.59 -5.89
C PRO A 118 13.06 -13.12 -5.56
N THR A 119 13.12 -13.87 -4.48
CA THR A 119 14.37 -14.48 -4.08
C THR A 119 14.80 -15.50 -5.12
N GLN A 120 16.05 -15.45 -5.43
CA GLN A 120 16.64 -16.46 -6.29
C GLN A 120 16.98 -17.66 -5.43
N ILE A 121 16.32 -18.70 -5.64
CA ILE A 121 16.54 -19.91 -4.87
C ILE A 121 17.22 -20.95 -5.72
#